data_9d5ba71c62d86b97abc060b0e9ccc45d
#
_entry.id   9d5ba71c62d86b97abc060b0e9ccc45d
#
_cell.length_a   1.000
_cell.length_b   1.000
_cell.length_c   1.000
_cell.angle_alpha   90.00
_cell.angle_beta   90.00
_cell.angle_gamma   90.00
#
_symmetry.space_group_name_H-M   'P 1'
#
loop_
_entity.id
_entity.type
_entity.pdbx_description
1 polymer ?
#
loop_
_entity_poly.entity_id
_entity_poly.type
_entity_poly.pdbx_seq_one_letter_code
_entity_poly.pdbx_strand_id
1 'polypeptide(L)'
;MAKNRNRNIKHGKRIVVTEDGPYIVHGGVPLVHKTQVVSEYGEPLTWKTGEVIDTPETYELCRCGQSSFKPFCDVAHAMIDFDGRESADTRVTAERQVIYPGGTKIIVKRDLPLCMESGFCGNRITNVEEMVPHTEDTQVRAQVMAMI
;
A
#
# COMPACT_ATOMS: atom_id res chain seq x y z
N MET A 1 20.09 6.79 28.14
CA MET A 1 20.70 7.80 27.25
C MET A 1 20.46 7.36 25.81
N ALA A 2 19.45 7.90 25.15
CA ALA A 2 19.10 7.58 23.77
C ALA A 2 20.10 8.25 22.82
N LYS A 3 20.84 7.49 22.05
CA LYS A 3 21.75 7.99 21.03
C LYS A 3 20.93 8.60 19.88
N ASN A 4 20.92 9.92 19.83
CA ASN A 4 20.40 10.72 18.73
C ASN A 4 21.15 10.34 17.44
N ARG A 5 20.54 9.49 16.59
CA ARG A 5 21.06 9.18 15.26
C ARG A 5 20.63 10.29 14.32
N ASN A 6 21.35 11.40 14.37
CA ASN A 6 21.26 12.44 13.35
C ASN A 6 21.79 11.86 12.03
N ARG A 7 20.93 11.14 11.27
CA ARG A 7 21.23 10.76 9.90
C ARG A 7 21.10 12.02 9.07
N ASN A 8 22.20 12.47 8.48
CA ASN A 8 22.22 13.43 7.37
C ASN A 8 21.29 12.91 6.26
N ILE A 9 20.03 13.30 6.31
CA ILE A 9 19.03 12.93 5.30
C ILE A 9 19.28 13.87 4.13
N LYS A 10 20.04 13.39 3.14
CA LYS A 10 20.14 14.01 1.82
C LYS A 10 18.71 14.31 1.33
N HIS A 11 18.53 15.46 0.67
CA HIS A 11 17.28 15.94 0.07
C HIS A 11 16.72 14.90 -0.93
N GLY A 12 16.03 13.88 -0.43
CA GLY A 12 15.44 12.79 -1.22
C GLY A 12 13.92 12.73 -1.00
N LYS A 13 13.24 12.10 -1.94
CA LYS A 13 11.81 11.80 -1.84
C LYS A 13 11.53 10.98 -0.58
N ARG A 14 10.64 11.48 0.27
CA ARG A 14 10.24 10.80 1.52
C ARG A 14 8.83 11.20 1.94
N ILE A 15 8.21 10.36 2.72
CA ILE A 15 6.97 10.64 3.45
C ILE A 15 7.30 10.59 4.93
N VAL A 16 6.90 11.62 5.65
CA VAL A 16 7.01 11.70 7.11
C VAL A 16 5.62 11.53 7.70
N VAL A 17 5.48 10.59 8.61
CA VAL A 17 4.26 10.41 9.40
C VAL A 17 4.39 11.29 10.63
N THR A 18 3.49 12.24 10.78
CA THR A 18 3.50 13.14 11.96
C THR A 18 2.66 12.56 13.08
N GLU A 19 3.05 12.81 14.31
CA GLU A 19 2.26 12.44 15.48
C GLU A 19 0.91 13.19 15.43
N ASP A 20 -0.18 12.45 15.54
CA ASP A 20 -1.57 12.96 15.50
C ASP A 20 -1.89 13.94 14.35
N GLY A 21 -1.16 13.84 13.25
CA GLY A 21 -1.24 14.77 12.13
C GLY A 21 -1.19 14.11 10.76
N PRO A 22 -0.94 14.89 9.70
CA PRO A 22 -0.94 14.44 8.31
C PRO A 22 0.28 13.60 7.94
N TYR A 23 0.29 13.09 6.71
CA TYR A 23 1.51 12.66 6.03
C TYR A 23 2.15 13.87 5.37
N ILE A 24 3.43 14.17 5.67
CA ILE A 24 4.19 15.21 4.98
C ILE A 24 5.03 14.55 3.88
N VAL A 25 4.75 14.90 2.63
CA VAL A 25 5.45 14.40 1.46
C VAL A 25 6.49 15.42 1.02
N HIS A 26 7.75 15.01 0.90
CA HIS A 26 8.88 15.85 0.49
C HIS A 26 9.51 15.37 -0.80
N GLY A 27 10.12 16.30 -1.54
CA GLY A 27 10.95 16.02 -2.69
C GLY A 27 10.18 15.87 -4.00
N GLY A 28 9.07 16.58 -4.15
CA GLY A 28 8.31 16.65 -5.40
C GLY A 28 7.82 15.27 -5.86
N VAL A 29 7.32 14.44 -4.95
CA VAL A 29 6.72 13.16 -5.30
C VAL A 29 5.44 13.41 -6.08
N PRO A 30 5.30 12.88 -7.32
CA PRO A 30 4.07 13.06 -8.08
C PRO A 30 2.86 12.44 -7.38
N LEU A 31 1.76 13.18 -7.33
CA LEU A 31 0.47 12.70 -6.85
C LEU A 31 -0.44 12.49 -8.05
N VAL A 32 -1.00 11.30 -8.19
CA VAL A 32 -1.82 10.94 -9.35
C VAL A 32 -3.09 10.22 -8.90
N HIS A 33 -4.18 10.46 -9.61
CA HIS A 33 -5.38 9.65 -9.47
C HIS A 33 -5.16 8.26 -10.06
N LYS A 34 -5.61 7.23 -9.33
CA LYS A 34 -5.68 5.86 -9.80
C LYS A 34 -7.10 5.34 -9.61
N THR A 35 -7.68 4.81 -10.67
CA THR A 35 -9.00 4.17 -10.62
C THR A 35 -8.84 2.70 -10.93
N GLN A 36 -9.38 1.86 -10.07
CA GLN A 36 -9.43 0.42 -10.34
C GLN A 36 -10.39 0.15 -11.49
N VAL A 37 -9.91 -0.55 -12.51
CA VAL A 37 -10.74 -1.07 -13.59
C VAL A 37 -11.19 -2.47 -13.19
N VAL A 38 -12.47 -2.70 -13.22
CA VAL A 38 -13.07 -3.99 -12.89
C VAL A 38 -13.82 -4.57 -14.08
N SER A 39 -13.98 -5.89 -14.11
CA SER A 39 -14.83 -6.60 -15.05
C SER A 39 -16.31 -6.30 -14.78
N GLU A 40 -17.21 -6.78 -15.65
CA GLU A 40 -18.66 -6.74 -15.43
C GLU A 40 -19.10 -7.49 -14.17
N TYR A 41 -18.26 -8.35 -13.64
CA TYR A 41 -18.48 -9.13 -12.43
C TYR A 41 -17.82 -8.53 -11.17
N GLY A 42 -17.20 -7.33 -11.30
CA GLY A 42 -16.51 -6.66 -10.20
C GLY A 42 -15.09 -7.15 -9.91
N GLU A 43 -14.53 -8.03 -10.76
CA GLU A 43 -13.17 -8.54 -10.60
C GLU A 43 -12.15 -7.48 -11.00
N PRO A 44 -11.10 -7.26 -10.21
CA PRO A 44 -10.09 -6.26 -10.52
C PRO A 44 -9.23 -6.70 -11.71
N LEU A 45 -9.10 -5.83 -12.71
CA LEU A 45 -8.34 -6.08 -13.93
C LEU A 45 -7.03 -5.32 -13.98
N THR A 46 -7.05 -4.04 -13.64
CA THR A 46 -5.88 -3.16 -13.70
C THR A 46 -6.14 -1.83 -13.00
N TRP A 47 -5.11 -0.98 -12.93
CA TRP A 47 -5.20 0.41 -12.50
C TRP A 47 -5.14 1.36 -13.70
N LYS A 48 -6.19 2.12 -13.92
CA LYS A 48 -6.17 3.24 -14.85
C LYS A 48 -5.53 4.45 -14.17
N THR A 49 -4.45 4.97 -14.77
CA THR A 49 -3.85 6.23 -14.34
C THR A 49 -4.71 7.39 -14.86
N GLY A 50 -5.14 8.24 -13.96
CA GLY A 50 -5.89 9.45 -14.24
C GLY A 50 -5.00 10.68 -14.24
N GLU A 51 -5.57 11.80 -13.81
CA GLU A 51 -4.90 13.09 -13.79
C GLU A 51 -3.76 13.13 -12.76
N VAL A 52 -2.73 13.89 -13.10
CA VAL A 52 -1.68 14.30 -12.16
C VAL A 52 -2.23 15.48 -11.39
N ILE A 53 -2.21 15.39 -10.07
CA ILE A 53 -2.58 16.48 -9.18
C ILE A 53 -1.38 17.39 -9.03
N ASP A 54 -1.54 18.67 -9.32
CA ASP A 54 -0.47 19.66 -9.15
C ASP A 54 -0.13 19.82 -7.66
N THR A 55 1.14 19.66 -7.33
CA THR A 55 1.61 19.70 -5.95
C THR A 55 2.93 20.48 -5.85
N PRO A 56 3.14 21.24 -4.78
CA PRO A 56 4.45 21.81 -4.49
C PRO A 56 5.48 20.71 -4.16
N GLU A 57 6.74 21.10 -4.01
CA GLU A 57 7.83 20.17 -3.64
C GLU A 57 7.57 19.49 -2.28
N THR A 58 6.87 20.18 -1.39
CA THR A 58 6.43 19.62 -0.10
C THR A 58 4.93 19.87 0.06
N TYR A 59 4.18 18.83 0.37
CA TYR A 59 2.73 18.91 0.58
C TYR A 59 2.27 17.94 1.65
N GLU A 60 1.06 18.18 2.19
CA GLU A 60 0.48 17.41 3.29
C GLU A 60 -0.77 16.65 2.82
N LEU A 61 -0.79 15.34 3.09
CA LEU A 61 -1.95 14.48 2.79
C LEU A 61 -2.75 14.20 4.06
N CYS A 62 -4.06 14.21 3.90
CA CYS A 62 -4.99 13.89 4.98
C CYS A 62 -4.75 12.45 5.46
N ARG A 63 -4.59 12.29 6.79
CA ARG A 63 -4.44 11.00 7.46
C ARG A 63 -5.66 10.64 8.31
N CYS A 64 -6.35 11.61 8.85
CA CYS A 64 -7.54 11.40 9.71
C CYS A 64 -8.82 11.06 8.94
N GLY A 65 -8.83 11.20 7.61
CA GLY A 65 -9.99 10.93 6.77
C GLY A 65 -11.08 12.01 6.78
N GLN A 66 -10.97 13.08 7.59
CA GLN A 66 -12.01 14.09 7.78
C GLN A 66 -11.77 15.40 7.04
N SER A 67 -10.67 15.54 6.29
CA SER A 67 -10.44 16.73 5.48
C SER A 67 -11.59 16.96 4.48
N SER A 68 -12.02 18.20 4.37
CA SER A 68 -12.96 18.67 3.35
C SER A 68 -12.27 18.92 2.00
N PHE A 69 -10.93 18.96 2.00
CA PHE A 69 -10.09 19.25 0.83
C PHE A 69 -9.20 18.05 0.45
N LYS A 70 -9.77 16.86 0.43
CA LYS A 70 -9.02 15.64 0.06
C LYS A 70 -8.44 15.73 -1.36
N PRO A 71 -7.22 15.21 -1.56
CA PRO A 71 -6.42 14.39 -0.64
C PRO A 71 -5.59 15.18 0.37
N PHE A 72 -5.60 16.50 0.32
CA PHE A 72 -4.76 17.35 1.17
C PHE A 72 -5.29 17.49 2.58
N CYS A 73 -4.41 17.81 3.51
CA CYS A 73 -4.75 18.13 4.88
C CYS A 73 -5.30 19.56 4.96
N ASP A 74 -6.38 19.73 5.71
CA ASP A 74 -6.99 21.02 6.06
C ASP A 74 -7.04 21.27 7.59
N VAL A 75 -6.21 20.53 8.33
CA VAL A 75 -6.12 20.60 9.80
C VAL A 75 -7.36 20.05 10.54
N ALA A 76 -8.32 19.44 9.85
CA ALA A 76 -9.50 18.83 10.49
C ALA A 76 -9.15 17.83 11.60
N HIS A 77 -7.98 17.18 11.54
CA HIS A 77 -7.50 16.26 12.57
C HIS A 77 -7.41 16.90 13.97
N ALA A 78 -7.13 18.19 14.05
CA ALA A 78 -7.05 18.89 15.33
C ALA A 78 -8.43 19.14 15.98
N MET A 79 -9.51 18.96 15.21
CA MET A 79 -10.88 19.21 15.67
C MET A 79 -11.63 17.93 16.11
N ILE A 80 -11.03 16.75 15.89
CA ILE A 80 -11.70 15.46 16.06
C ILE A 80 -10.99 14.52 17.04
N ASP A 81 -10.01 15.02 17.79
CA ASP A 81 -9.19 14.18 18.70
C ASP A 81 -8.59 12.95 17.98
N PHE A 82 -7.95 13.19 16.84
CA PHE A 82 -7.39 12.15 16.01
C PHE A 82 -6.22 11.46 16.69
N ASP A 83 -6.35 10.19 17.05
CA ASP A 83 -5.26 9.32 17.49
C ASP A 83 -4.46 8.82 16.28
N GLY A 84 -3.36 9.49 16.00
CA GLY A 84 -2.46 9.16 14.90
C GLY A 84 -1.28 8.27 15.29
N ARG A 85 -1.33 7.56 16.41
CA ARG A 85 -0.25 6.63 16.79
C ARG A 85 -0.02 5.58 15.72
N GLU A 86 1.24 5.34 15.38
CA GLU A 86 1.61 4.26 14.49
C GLU A 86 1.47 2.92 15.21
N SER A 87 0.48 2.13 14.80
CA SER A 87 0.25 0.78 15.32
C SER A 87 0.75 -0.32 14.38
N ALA A 88 1.23 0.06 13.17
CA ALA A 88 1.72 -0.89 12.20
C ALA A 88 3.05 -1.53 12.64
N ASP A 89 3.24 -2.78 12.24
CA ASP A 89 4.48 -3.51 12.46
C ASP A 89 5.64 -2.84 11.67
N THR A 90 6.65 -2.34 12.38
CA THR A 90 7.80 -1.64 11.80
C THR A 90 8.96 -2.55 11.40
N ARG A 91 8.84 -3.87 11.58
CA ARG A 91 9.82 -4.82 11.09
C ARG A 91 9.91 -4.77 9.56
N VAL A 92 11.07 -5.14 9.04
CA VAL A 92 11.24 -5.23 7.58
C VAL A 92 10.39 -6.37 7.01
N THR A 93 9.92 -6.20 5.78
CA THR A 93 9.06 -7.18 5.08
C THR A 93 9.58 -8.61 5.17
N ALA A 94 10.90 -8.81 5.02
CA ALA A 94 11.51 -10.15 5.08
C ALA A 94 11.31 -10.88 6.42
N GLU A 95 11.10 -10.15 7.52
CA GLU A 95 10.94 -10.72 8.87
C GLU A 95 9.48 -11.04 9.21
N ARG A 96 8.53 -10.47 8.47
CA ARG A 96 7.08 -10.63 8.74
C ARG A 96 6.32 -11.34 7.63
N GLN A 97 7.01 -11.66 6.51
CA GLN A 97 6.40 -12.42 5.42
C GLN A 97 5.97 -13.82 5.89
N VAL A 98 4.80 -14.22 5.44
CA VAL A 98 4.26 -15.57 5.60
C VAL A 98 4.29 -16.27 4.25
N ILE A 99 4.77 -17.52 4.25
CA ILE A 99 4.79 -18.36 3.05
C ILE A 99 3.42 -19.04 2.91
N TYR A 100 2.80 -18.95 1.72
CA TYR A 100 1.65 -19.75 1.41
C TYR A 100 2.06 -21.23 1.34
N PRO A 101 1.35 -22.13 2.05
CA PRO A 101 1.73 -23.53 2.12
C PRO A 101 1.49 -24.27 0.78
N GLY A 102 2.20 -25.36 0.56
CA GLY A 102 1.95 -26.33 -0.51
C GLY A 102 2.56 -26.00 -1.87
N GLY A 103 3.22 -24.89 -2.06
CA GLY A 103 3.86 -24.55 -3.33
C GLY A 103 5.04 -25.48 -3.64
N THR A 104 5.01 -26.15 -4.80
CA THR A 104 6.02 -27.13 -5.19
C THR A 104 7.00 -26.62 -6.24
N LYS A 105 6.56 -25.72 -7.13
CA LYS A 105 7.37 -25.14 -8.21
C LYS A 105 7.63 -23.63 -8.03
N ILE A 106 6.82 -22.98 -7.21
CA ILE A 106 6.98 -21.59 -6.83
C ILE A 106 6.73 -21.45 -5.34
N ILE A 107 7.35 -20.43 -4.75
CA ILE A 107 7.10 -20.02 -3.37
C ILE A 107 6.46 -18.65 -3.43
N VAL A 108 5.25 -18.52 -2.89
CA VAL A 108 4.56 -17.25 -2.73
C VAL A 108 4.66 -16.80 -1.29
N LYS A 109 5.12 -15.56 -1.09
CA LYS A 109 5.23 -14.92 0.22
C LYS A 109 4.28 -13.75 0.26
N ARG A 110 3.54 -13.61 1.34
CA ARG A 110 2.68 -12.44 1.59
C ARG A 110 3.18 -11.62 2.76
N ASP A 111 3.04 -10.31 2.64
CA ASP A 111 3.19 -9.35 3.73
C ASP A 111 1.82 -8.74 4.00
N LEU A 112 1.06 -9.38 4.89
CA LEU A 112 -0.34 -9.03 5.12
C LEU A 112 -0.56 -7.57 5.58
N PRO A 113 0.28 -6.99 6.45
CA PRO A 113 0.21 -5.57 6.81
C PRO A 113 0.30 -4.57 5.65
N LEU A 114 0.85 -5.00 4.48
CA LEU A 114 0.91 -4.16 3.27
C LEU A 114 -0.29 -4.37 2.34
N CYS A 115 -1.20 -5.28 2.67
CA CYS A 115 -2.37 -5.54 1.84
C CYS A 115 -3.33 -4.35 1.87
N MET A 116 -3.60 -3.79 0.69
CA MET A 116 -4.57 -2.72 0.50
C MET A 116 -5.94 -3.23 0.01
N GLU A 117 -6.17 -4.52 0.09
CA GLU A 117 -7.42 -5.19 -0.28
C GLU A 117 -7.89 -4.89 -1.73
N SER A 118 -6.96 -4.65 -2.63
CA SER A 118 -7.27 -4.35 -4.04
C SER A 118 -7.80 -5.55 -4.84
N GLY A 119 -7.74 -6.77 -4.28
CA GLY A 119 -8.39 -7.95 -4.83
C GLY A 119 -7.67 -8.64 -6.00
N PHE A 120 -6.54 -8.13 -6.49
CA PHE A 120 -5.83 -8.72 -7.64
C PHE A 120 -5.30 -10.14 -7.42
N CYS A 121 -5.16 -10.56 -6.16
CA CYS A 121 -4.73 -11.92 -5.81
C CYS A 121 -5.85 -12.96 -5.89
N GLY A 122 -7.01 -12.62 -6.42
CA GLY A 122 -8.15 -13.52 -6.56
C GLY A 122 -9.12 -13.08 -7.64
N ASN A 123 -10.05 -13.96 -7.93
CA ASN A 123 -11.24 -13.71 -8.73
C ASN A 123 -12.44 -14.37 -8.02
N ARG A 124 -13.63 -14.33 -8.62
CA ARG A 124 -14.84 -14.90 -7.99
C ARG A 124 -14.84 -16.43 -7.90
N ILE A 125 -13.89 -17.12 -8.51
CA ILE A 125 -13.84 -18.59 -8.57
C ILE A 125 -12.74 -19.12 -7.65
N THR A 126 -11.57 -18.45 -7.62
CA THR A 126 -10.38 -18.90 -6.91
C THR A 126 -9.48 -17.73 -6.52
N ASN A 127 -8.48 -18.02 -5.73
CA ASN A 127 -7.46 -17.05 -5.30
C ASN A 127 -6.08 -17.70 -5.25
N VAL A 128 -5.06 -16.87 -5.09
CA VAL A 128 -3.66 -17.34 -5.06
C VAL A 128 -3.43 -18.39 -3.95
N GLU A 129 -4.06 -18.22 -2.77
CA GLU A 129 -3.88 -19.14 -1.64
C GLU A 129 -4.36 -20.56 -1.96
N GLU A 130 -5.51 -20.68 -2.63
CA GLU A 130 -6.07 -21.96 -3.07
C GLU A 130 -5.28 -22.58 -4.22
N MET A 131 -4.66 -21.78 -5.08
CA MET A 131 -3.96 -22.25 -6.27
C MET A 131 -2.51 -22.67 -6.00
N VAL A 132 -1.85 -22.09 -5.00
CA VAL A 132 -0.43 -22.35 -4.72
C VAL A 132 -0.11 -23.85 -4.52
N PRO A 133 -0.93 -24.67 -3.83
CA PRO A 133 -0.69 -26.10 -3.68
C PRO A 133 -0.69 -26.89 -5.01
N HIS A 134 -1.29 -26.33 -6.05
CA HIS A 134 -1.49 -26.99 -7.35
C HIS A 134 -0.53 -26.47 -8.43
N THR A 135 0.54 -25.76 -8.05
CA THR A 135 1.48 -25.13 -8.99
C THR A 135 2.42 -26.11 -9.70
N GLU A 136 2.28 -27.42 -9.51
CA GLU A 136 2.86 -28.42 -10.40
C GLU A 136 2.23 -28.35 -11.79
N ASP A 137 0.94 -28.11 -11.88
CA ASP A 137 0.27 -27.81 -13.14
C ASP A 137 0.79 -26.49 -13.71
N THR A 138 1.18 -26.53 -14.98
CA THR A 138 1.76 -25.39 -15.68
C THR A 138 0.76 -24.25 -15.88
N GLN A 139 -0.52 -24.58 -16.10
CA GLN A 139 -1.57 -23.56 -16.30
C GLN A 139 -1.89 -22.88 -14.99
N VAL A 140 -2.05 -23.64 -13.90
CA VAL A 140 -2.28 -23.10 -12.55
C VAL A 140 -1.13 -22.20 -12.14
N ARG A 141 0.11 -22.64 -12.37
CA ARG A 141 1.29 -21.84 -12.08
C ARG A 141 1.33 -20.52 -12.86
N ALA A 142 0.98 -20.56 -14.15
CA ALA A 142 0.91 -19.36 -14.98
C ALA A 142 -0.18 -18.39 -14.47
N GLN A 143 -1.32 -18.90 -14.03
CA GLN A 143 -2.38 -18.08 -13.43
C GLN A 143 -1.93 -17.43 -12.14
N VAL A 144 -1.31 -18.17 -11.21
CA VAL A 144 -0.77 -17.60 -9.97
C VAL A 144 0.23 -16.47 -10.27
N MET A 145 1.16 -16.70 -11.22
CA MET A 145 2.14 -15.69 -11.62
C MET A 145 1.52 -14.46 -12.28
N ALA A 146 0.35 -14.57 -12.87
CA ALA A 146 -0.36 -13.45 -13.47
C ALA A 146 -1.17 -12.63 -12.44
N MET A 147 -1.45 -13.20 -11.25
CA MET A 147 -2.21 -12.55 -10.17
C MET A 147 -1.33 -11.80 -9.17
N ILE A 148 -0.02 -11.97 -9.23
CA ILE A 148 0.96 -11.36 -8.32
C ILE A 148 2.02 -10.57 -9.09
#